data_f124dc5d5af0371ccbf4b0a6eb94d9d3
#
_entry.id   f124dc5d5af0371ccbf4b0a6eb94d9d3
#
_cell.length_a   1.000
_cell.length_b   1.000
_cell.length_c   1.000
_cell.angle_alpha   90.00
_cell.angle_beta   90.00
_cell.angle_gamma   90.00
#
_symmetry.space_group_name_H-M   'P 1'
#
loop_
_entity.id
_entity.type
_entity.pdbx_description
1 polymer ?
#
loop_
_entity_poly.entity_id
_entity_poly.type
_entity_poly.pdbx_seq_one_letter_code
_entity_poly.pdbx_strand_id
1 'polypeptide(L)'
;MKVAIRGTSSPWLLLTFTLPTRRASQRVEVWRKLQRHGAVPLGNSGYLLPNNPTNQERFEWLATAIRKYAGEASVVKVQSIDNLSTSQLIGRFAEARAREYQELIRELQKLSSVPSQKRPSSRVSRVRRRFREIAEIDFFHSPLQKRVEELLVRADKSPARQGEAAKVNPKEYAGRIWVTRPRPGIDRSASAWLIRRFIDKKARFAFAPEEHAPRETVPFDMFHGGFGHRGEDCTFETLQKSFRIRDKRVEIIGQVIHDADLLDEKFGRKEGFGVDEILNGWAKQGIPDRELLERGIQLIEALYYAVAGK
;
A
#
# COMPACT_ATOMS: atom_id res chain seq x y z
N MET A 1 16.16 6.88 -12.46
CA MET A 1 16.36 8.03 -13.39
C MET A 1 17.09 9.12 -12.62
N LYS A 2 18.37 9.37 -12.93
CA LYS A 2 19.15 10.44 -12.28
C LYS A 2 18.44 11.77 -12.56
N VAL A 3 17.99 12.45 -11.51
CA VAL A 3 17.55 13.84 -11.61
C VAL A 3 18.79 14.68 -12.00
N ALA A 4 19.02 14.78 -13.30
CA ALA A 4 20.03 15.67 -13.82
C ALA A 4 19.50 17.10 -13.65
N ILE A 5 20.01 17.82 -12.66
CA ILE A 5 19.84 19.27 -12.52
C ILE A 5 20.64 19.92 -13.66
N ARG A 6 20.14 19.81 -14.89
CA ARG A 6 20.65 20.54 -16.06
C ARG A 6 19.49 21.35 -16.63
N GLY A 7 19.57 22.66 -16.46
CA GLY A 7 18.66 23.60 -17.10
C GLY A 7 18.34 24.79 -16.22
N THR A 8 18.07 25.90 -16.81
CA THR A 8 17.76 27.23 -16.24
C THR A 8 16.52 27.29 -15.31
N SER A 9 15.99 26.17 -14.83
CA SER A 9 14.87 26.10 -13.90
C SER A 9 15.35 26.00 -12.46
N SER A 10 14.75 26.79 -11.59
CA SER A 10 15.00 26.78 -10.15
C SER A 10 14.89 25.36 -9.57
N PRO A 11 15.91 24.82 -8.88
CA PRO A 11 15.94 23.41 -8.45
C PRO A 11 14.99 23.12 -7.29
N TRP A 12 14.50 24.14 -6.59
CA TRP A 12 13.73 24.01 -5.37
C TRP A 12 12.37 24.71 -5.45
N LEU A 13 11.42 24.18 -4.72
CA LEU A 13 10.13 24.80 -4.40
C LEU A 13 10.12 25.11 -2.90
N LEU A 14 9.77 26.32 -2.56
CA LEU A 14 9.56 26.76 -1.17
C LEU A 14 8.09 27.10 -0.99
N LEU A 15 7.45 26.43 -0.04
CA LEU A 15 6.15 26.82 0.48
C LEU A 15 6.36 27.58 1.78
N THR A 16 5.91 28.84 1.82
CA THR A 16 5.81 29.61 3.05
C THR A 16 4.35 29.81 3.41
N PHE A 17 3.99 29.74 4.69
CA PHE A 17 2.62 29.92 5.09
C PHE A 17 2.46 30.37 6.55
N THR A 18 1.32 30.99 6.83
CA THR A 18 0.83 31.25 8.18
C THR A 18 -0.57 30.66 8.34
N LEU A 19 -0.91 30.26 9.54
CA LEU A 19 -2.25 29.82 9.90
C LEU A 19 -2.69 30.47 11.21
N PRO A 20 -3.94 30.93 11.34
CA PRO A 20 -4.47 31.50 12.57
C PRO A 20 -4.30 30.56 13.76
N THR A 21 -3.98 31.13 14.94
CA THR A 21 -3.71 30.35 16.15
C THR A 21 -4.86 29.47 16.60
N ARG A 22 -6.10 29.85 16.35
CA ARG A 22 -7.31 29.10 16.70
C ARG A 22 -7.59 27.86 15.80
N ARG A 23 -6.74 27.58 14.81
CA ARG A 23 -6.91 26.50 13.83
C ARG A 23 -5.95 25.31 14.05
N ALA A 24 -5.94 24.76 15.28
CA ALA A 24 -5.00 23.69 15.65
C ALA A 24 -5.17 22.42 14.79
N SER A 25 -6.39 22.01 14.49
CA SER A 25 -6.68 20.83 13.65
C SER A 25 -6.17 21.00 12.22
N GLN A 26 -6.38 22.19 11.62
CA GLN A 26 -5.88 22.50 10.27
C GLN A 26 -4.35 22.56 10.21
N ARG A 27 -3.69 23.03 11.28
CA ARG A 27 -2.23 22.99 11.39
C ARG A 27 -1.70 21.55 11.34
N VAL A 28 -2.33 20.66 12.11
CA VAL A 28 -1.97 19.24 12.11
C VAL A 28 -2.23 18.60 10.73
N GLU A 29 -3.32 18.96 10.08
CA GLU A 29 -3.63 18.48 8.73
C GLU A 29 -2.58 18.93 7.70
N VAL A 30 -2.24 20.23 7.68
CA VAL A 30 -1.20 20.78 6.80
C VAL A 30 0.14 20.11 7.08
N TRP A 31 0.52 19.99 8.35
CA TRP A 31 1.76 19.31 8.75
C TRP A 31 1.80 17.87 8.26
N ARG A 32 0.71 17.09 8.43
CA ARG A 32 0.63 15.70 7.95
C ARG A 32 0.77 15.61 6.42
N LYS A 33 0.16 16.55 5.68
CA LYS A 33 0.30 16.62 4.22
C LYS A 33 1.75 16.92 3.81
N LEU A 34 2.41 17.88 4.48
CA LEU A 34 3.82 18.19 4.25
C LEU A 34 4.73 16.96 4.48
N GLN A 35 4.53 16.24 5.58
CA GLN A 35 5.27 15.01 5.86
C GLN A 35 5.01 13.95 4.78
N ARG A 36 3.76 13.74 4.39
CA ARG A 36 3.37 12.77 3.35
C ARG A 36 3.94 13.12 1.98
N HIS A 37 4.18 14.39 1.68
CA HIS A 37 4.84 14.82 0.45
C HIS A 37 6.37 14.80 0.54
N GLY A 38 6.93 14.46 1.68
CA GLY A 38 8.37 14.42 1.89
C GLY A 38 9.03 15.79 2.00
N ALA A 39 8.26 16.84 2.29
CA ALA A 39 8.78 18.19 2.43
C ALA A 39 9.65 18.32 3.68
N VAL A 40 10.78 19.01 3.54
CA VAL A 40 11.68 19.30 4.66
C VAL A 40 11.50 20.73 5.15
N PRO A 41 11.56 20.98 6.46
CA PRO A 41 11.42 22.33 7.00
C PRO A 41 12.63 23.20 6.64
N LEU A 42 12.33 24.48 6.35
CA LEU A 42 13.30 25.56 6.19
C LEU A 42 12.92 26.70 7.14
N GLY A 43 13.64 26.84 8.25
CA GLY A 43 13.25 27.77 9.30
C GLY A 43 11.92 27.42 9.95
N ASN A 44 11.21 28.43 10.46
CA ASN A 44 9.99 28.24 11.26
C ASN A 44 8.70 28.16 10.46
N SER A 45 8.69 28.63 9.21
CA SER A 45 7.46 28.81 8.43
C SER A 45 7.60 28.38 6.96
N GLY A 46 8.73 27.80 6.61
CA GLY A 46 9.02 27.37 5.24
C GLY A 46 9.17 25.85 5.13
N TYR A 47 8.78 25.31 3.98
CA TYR A 47 9.00 23.90 3.61
C TYR A 47 9.51 23.80 2.19
N LEU A 48 10.50 22.94 1.98
CA LEU A 48 11.15 22.73 0.70
C LEU A 48 10.75 21.37 0.08
N LEU A 49 10.65 21.37 -1.24
CA LEU A 49 10.60 20.19 -2.11
C LEU A 49 11.53 20.39 -3.32
N PRO A 50 12.03 19.31 -3.92
CA PRO A 50 12.63 19.39 -5.26
C PRO A 50 11.61 19.88 -6.27
N ASN A 51 12.05 20.78 -7.18
CA ASN A 51 11.17 21.33 -8.20
C ASN A 51 10.93 20.31 -9.33
N ASN A 52 9.75 19.75 -9.33
CA ASN A 52 9.21 18.95 -10.43
C ASN A 52 7.69 19.20 -10.53
N PRO A 53 7.04 18.84 -11.65
CA PRO A 53 5.61 19.10 -11.85
C PRO A 53 4.71 18.56 -10.73
N THR A 54 4.95 17.35 -10.27
CA THR A 54 4.18 16.70 -9.21
C THR A 54 4.30 17.46 -7.88
N ASN A 55 5.51 17.86 -7.49
CA ASN A 55 5.74 18.59 -6.25
C ASN A 55 5.20 20.03 -6.32
N GLN A 56 5.26 20.65 -7.50
CA GLN A 56 4.65 21.97 -7.71
C GLN A 56 3.14 21.88 -7.50
N GLU A 57 2.47 20.94 -8.12
CA GLU A 57 1.05 20.70 -7.95
C GLU A 57 0.68 20.43 -6.48
N ARG A 58 1.44 19.57 -5.80
CA ARG A 58 1.26 19.28 -4.36
C ARG A 58 1.29 20.54 -3.50
N PHE A 59 2.25 21.43 -3.73
CA PHE A 59 2.36 22.67 -2.98
C PHE A 59 1.26 23.67 -3.35
N GLU A 60 0.87 23.79 -4.62
CA GLU A 60 -0.23 24.65 -5.07
C GLU A 60 -1.56 24.24 -4.44
N TRP A 61 -1.88 22.94 -4.42
CA TRP A 61 -3.05 22.43 -3.72
C TRP A 61 -3.01 22.69 -2.22
N LEU A 62 -1.85 22.52 -1.61
CA LEU A 62 -1.70 22.75 -0.18
C LEU A 62 -1.83 24.26 0.15
N ALA A 63 -1.24 25.15 -0.64
CA ALA A 63 -1.38 26.58 -0.51
C ALA A 63 -2.84 27.03 -0.67
N THR A 64 -3.57 26.44 -1.62
CA THR A 64 -4.99 26.68 -1.82
C THR A 64 -5.82 26.25 -0.59
N ALA A 65 -5.51 25.09 -0.01
CA ALA A 65 -6.17 24.63 1.22
C ALA A 65 -5.88 25.57 2.41
N ILE A 66 -4.63 26.02 2.57
CA ILE A 66 -4.25 26.96 3.65
C ILE A 66 -5.00 28.26 3.53
N ARG A 67 -5.14 28.82 2.31
CA ARG A 67 -5.93 30.07 2.08
C ARG A 67 -7.40 29.87 2.42
N LYS A 68 -7.99 28.70 2.10
CA LYS A 68 -9.37 28.35 2.54
C LYS A 68 -9.52 28.29 4.06
N TYR A 69 -8.46 28.05 4.80
CA TYR A 69 -8.42 28.09 6.26
C TYR A 69 -8.16 29.49 6.83
N ALA A 70 -8.32 30.53 5.99
CA ALA A 70 -8.01 31.92 6.34
C ALA A 70 -6.53 32.12 6.76
N GLY A 71 -5.64 31.31 6.22
CA GLY A 71 -4.20 31.46 6.30
C GLY A 71 -3.63 32.15 5.07
N GLU A 72 -2.38 32.52 5.13
CA GLU A 72 -1.61 33.01 3.98
C GLU A 72 -0.63 31.93 3.53
N ALA A 73 -0.45 31.75 2.22
CA ALA A 73 0.47 30.78 1.66
C ALA A 73 1.00 31.25 0.30
N SER A 74 2.29 31.04 0.09
CA SER A 74 2.99 31.32 -1.17
C SER A 74 3.88 30.15 -1.56
N VAL A 75 3.86 29.79 -2.85
CA VAL A 75 4.76 28.82 -3.45
C VAL A 75 5.77 29.60 -4.29
N VAL A 76 7.05 29.44 -3.99
CA VAL A 76 8.14 30.16 -4.62
C VAL A 76 9.09 29.18 -5.28
N LYS A 77 9.50 29.44 -6.52
CA LYS A 77 10.60 28.72 -7.17
C LYS A 77 11.92 29.36 -6.75
N VAL A 78 12.77 28.58 -6.10
CA VAL A 78 14.02 29.05 -5.50
C VAL A 78 15.21 28.51 -6.26
N GLN A 79 16.06 29.40 -6.73
CA GLN A 79 17.30 29.05 -7.45
C GLN A 79 18.42 28.69 -6.48
N SER A 80 18.59 29.49 -5.43
CA SER A 80 19.61 29.31 -4.41
C SER A 80 19.13 29.89 -3.08
N ILE A 81 19.71 29.41 -2.00
CA ILE A 81 19.53 29.94 -0.65
C ILE A 81 20.92 30.37 -0.18
N ASP A 82 21.06 31.62 0.21
CA ASP A 82 22.36 32.28 0.49
C ASP A 82 23.24 31.47 1.45
N ASN A 83 22.68 31.02 2.55
CA ASN A 83 23.42 30.33 3.62
C ASN A 83 23.36 28.81 3.57
N LEU A 84 22.82 28.21 2.48
CA LEU A 84 22.63 26.76 2.33
C LEU A 84 23.02 26.32 0.93
N SER A 85 24.08 25.53 0.83
CA SER A 85 24.44 24.90 -0.43
C SER A 85 23.42 23.83 -0.85
N THR A 86 23.35 23.53 -2.14
CA THR A 86 22.52 22.43 -2.68
C THR A 86 22.84 21.09 -1.99
N SER A 87 24.12 20.81 -1.69
CA SER A 87 24.52 19.59 -0.99
C SER A 87 24.00 19.54 0.44
N GLN A 88 23.97 20.65 1.15
CA GLN A 88 23.38 20.73 2.49
C GLN A 88 21.85 20.53 2.46
N LEU A 89 21.19 21.08 1.46
CA LEU A 89 19.74 20.84 1.27
C LEU A 89 19.45 19.37 0.96
N ILE A 90 20.19 18.76 0.04
CA ILE A 90 20.08 17.30 -0.24
C ILE A 90 20.34 16.49 1.03
N GLY A 91 21.34 16.89 1.83
CA GLY A 91 21.64 16.27 3.12
C GLY A 91 20.44 16.26 4.08
N ARG A 92 19.67 17.34 4.16
CA ARG A 92 18.45 17.41 5.00
C ARG A 92 17.39 16.42 4.55
N PHE A 93 17.17 16.25 3.24
CA PHE A 93 16.27 15.23 2.70
C PHE A 93 16.78 13.82 3.03
N ALA A 94 18.07 13.57 2.81
CA ALA A 94 18.68 12.29 3.11
C ALA A 94 18.58 11.92 4.60
N GLU A 95 18.82 12.87 5.52
CA GLU A 95 18.66 12.66 6.95
C GLU A 95 17.21 12.35 7.35
N ALA A 96 16.23 13.07 6.78
CA ALA A 96 14.83 12.82 7.03
C ALA A 96 14.44 11.40 6.62
N ARG A 97 14.82 10.97 5.42
CA ARG A 97 14.58 9.61 4.92
C ARG A 97 15.36 8.57 5.72
N ALA A 98 16.59 8.84 6.09
CA ALA A 98 17.41 7.93 6.89
C ALA A 98 16.74 7.60 8.23
N ARG A 99 16.15 8.58 8.91
CA ARG A 99 15.41 8.36 10.18
C ARG A 99 14.24 7.41 9.98
N GLU A 100 13.44 7.60 8.93
CA GLU A 100 12.28 6.77 8.61
C GLU A 100 12.69 5.35 8.24
N TYR A 101 13.70 5.18 7.39
CA TYR A 101 14.24 3.85 7.07
C TYR A 101 14.83 3.14 8.28
N GLN A 102 15.52 3.86 9.18
CA GLN A 102 16.04 3.28 10.41
C GLN A 102 14.94 2.77 11.34
N GLU A 103 13.79 3.46 11.38
CA GLU A 103 12.62 2.95 12.12
C GLU A 103 12.12 1.63 11.52
N LEU A 104 11.99 1.55 10.19
CA LEU A 104 11.61 0.31 9.52
C LEU A 104 12.62 -0.82 9.75
N ILE A 105 13.91 -0.52 9.69
CA ILE A 105 14.97 -1.50 9.99
C ILE A 105 14.82 -2.04 11.41
N ARG A 106 14.63 -1.17 12.41
CA ARG A 106 14.41 -1.58 13.80
C ARG A 106 13.15 -2.44 13.96
N GLU A 107 12.07 -2.08 13.28
CA GLU A 107 10.82 -2.85 13.29
C GLU A 107 11.01 -4.24 12.65
N LEU A 108 11.68 -4.32 11.50
CA LEU A 108 11.99 -5.59 10.83
C LEU A 108 12.95 -6.47 11.63
N GLN A 109 13.93 -5.88 12.31
CA GLN A 109 14.83 -6.64 13.20
C GLN A 109 14.08 -7.24 14.38
N LYS A 110 13.17 -6.49 15.02
CA LYS A 110 12.28 -7.02 16.06
C LYS A 110 11.35 -8.12 15.54
N LEU A 111 10.86 -7.99 14.32
CA LEU A 111 10.07 -9.05 13.70
C LEU A 111 10.93 -10.27 13.38
N SER A 112 12.19 -10.09 13.03
CA SER A 112 13.11 -11.20 12.72
C SER A 112 13.53 -11.99 13.97
N SER A 113 13.49 -11.41 15.17
CA SER A 113 13.75 -12.12 16.43
C SER A 113 12.58 -13.00 16.88
N VAL A 114 11.39 -12.82 16.30
CA VAL A 114 10.24 -13.67 16.57
C VAL A 114 10.32 -14.91 15.66
N PRO A 115 10.15 -16.14 16.22
CA PRO A 115 10.10 -17.35 15.38
C PRO A 115 9.07 -17.19 14.27
N SER A 116 9.43 -17.59 13.07
CA SER A 116 8.66 -17.36 11.85
C SER A 116 7.20 -17.81 11.93
N GLN A 117 6.94 -18.92 12.65
CA GLN A 117 5.59 -19.46 12.86
C GLN A 117 4.69 -18.57 13.72
N LYS A 118 5.27 -17.67 14.51
CA LYS A 118 4.56 -16.72 15.39
C LYS A 118 4.61 -15.28 14.87
N ARG A 119 5.22 -15.05 13.71
CA ARG A 119 5.41 -13.72 13.15
C ARG A 119 4.11 -13.25 12.47
N PRO A 120 3.49 -12.14 12.90
CA PRO A 120 2.28 -11.63 12.28
C PRO A 120 2.58 -11.10 10.86
N SER A 121 2.02 -11.72 9.83
CA SER A 121 2.16 -11.27 8.44
C SER A 121 1.67 -9.83 8.23
N SER A 122 0.62 -9.41 8.97
CA SER A 122 0.13 -8.02 8.97
C SER A 122 1.17 -6.98 9.35
N ARG A 123 2.09 -7.34 10.26
CA ARG A 123 3.17 -6.41 10.61
C ARG A 123 4.16 -6.26 9.48
N VAL A 124 4.50 -7.34 8.79
CA VAL A 124 5.39 -7.30 7.62
C VAL A 124 4.72 -6.50 6.49
N SER A 125 3.44 -6.77 6.19
CA SER A 125 2.67 -6.02 5.18
C SER A 125 2.55 -4.53 5.52
N ARG A 126 2.38 -4.18 6.82
CA ARG A 126 2.37 -2.78 7.26
C ARG A 126 3.73 -2.11 7.03
N VAL A 127 4.83 -2.80 7.36
CA VAL A 127 6.18 -2.28 7.14
C VAL A 127 6.45 -2.10 5.65
N ARG A 128 6.00 -3.05 4.81
CA ARG A 128 6.13 -2.97 3.35
C ARG A 128 5.36 -1.79 2.77
N ARG A 129 4.11 -1.55 3.21
CA ARG A 129 3.35 -0.37 2.79
C ARG A 129 4.05 0.92 3.19
N ARG A 130 4.51 1.02 4.46
CA ARG A 130 5.24 2.20 4.95
C ARG A 130 6.56 2.40 4.20
N PHE A 131 7.25 1.31 3.84
CA PHE A 131 8.46 1.38 3.02
C PHE A 131 8.19 2.02 1.66
N ARG A 132 7.11 1.63 0.98
CA ARG A 132 6.71 2.22 -0.31
C ARG A 132 6.38 3.71 -0.18
N GLU A 133 5.59 4.07 0.82
CA GLU A 133 5.26 5.48 1.11
C GLU A 133 6.53 6.34 1.30
N ILE A 134 7.55 5.79 1.96
CA ILE A 134 8.85 6.48 2.14
C ILE A 134 9.65 6.50 0.84
N ALA A 135 9.67 5.41 0.08
CA ALA A 135 10.42 5.30 -1.18
C ALA A 135 9.89 6.29 -2.25
N GLU A 136 8.57 6.55 -2.30
CA GLU A 136 7.97 7.56 -3.19
C GLU A 136 8.44 8.99 -2.93
N ILE A 137 8.88 9.29 -1.71
CA ILE A 137 9.35 10.62 -1.30
C ILE A 137 10.87 10.65 -1.02
N ASP A 138 11.55 9.57 -1.37
CA ASP A 138 13.02 9.50 -1.31
C ASP A 138 13.65 10.03 -2.61
N PHE A 139 13.61 11.34 -2.78
CA PHE A 139 14.05 12.04 -3.99
C PHE A 139 15.53 11.85 -4.31
N PHE A 140 16.35 11.44 -3.34
CA PHE A 140 17.79 11.38 -3.45
C PHE A 140 18.40 10.00 -3.18
N HIS A 141 17.54 8.97 -3.15
CA HIS A 141 17.93 7.55 -3.07
C HIS A 141 18.82 7.22 -1.87
N SER A 142 18.25 7.22 -0.69
CA SER A 142 18.94 6.84 0.54
C SER A 142 19.56 5.44 0.43
N PRO A 143 20.83 5.25 0.82
CA PRO A 143 21.44 3.92 0.80
C PRO A 143 20.76 2.92 1.74
N LEU A 144 19.97 3.40 2.70
CA LEU A 144 19.20 2.56 3.62
C LEU A 144 17.99 1.88 2.96
N GLN A 145 17.51 2.41 1.84
CA GLN A 145 16.42 1.78 1.07
C GLN A 145 16.75 0.32 0.78
N LYS A 146 17.91 0.06 0.19
CA LYS A 146 18.37 -1.30 -0.13
C LYS A 146 18.44 -2.21 1.10
N ARG A 147 18.82 -1.65 2.25
CA ARG A 147 18.87 -2.43 3.49
C ARG A 147 17.49 -2.86 3.98
N VAL A 148 16.48 -1.99 3.83
CA VAL A 148 15.09 -2.33 4.17
C VAL A 148 14.56 -3.40 3.21
N GLU A 149 14.82 -3.28 1.90
CA GLU A 149 14.45 -4.30 0.89
C GLU A 149 15.02 -5.68 1.25
N GLU A 150 16.33 -5.75 1.57
CA GLU A 150 16.97 -7.00 2.00
C GLU A 150 16.32 -7.61 3.25
N LEU A 151 15.95 -6.77 4.21
CA LEU A 151 15.29 -7.23 5.44
C LEU A 151 13.85 -7.68 5.19
N LEU A 152 13.12 -7.01 4.30
CA LEU A 152 11.79 -7.43 3.86
C LEU A 152 11.85 -8.80 3.17
N VAL A 153 12.78 -8.99 2.23
CA VAL A 153 13.01 -10.30 1.58
C VAL A 153 13.36 -11.38 2.60
N ARG A 154 14.15 -11.07 3.62
CA ARG A 154 14.47 -12.04 4.70
C ARG A 154 13.27 -12.31 5.61
N ALA A 155 12.44 -11.30 5.87
CA ALA A 155 11.23 -11.47 6.64
C ALA A 155 10.22 -12.38 5.92
N ASP A 156 10.19 -12.34 4.59
CA ASP A 156 9.38 -13.22 3.74
C ASP A 156 9.97 -14.63 3.61
N LYS A 157 11.31 -14.76 3.62
CA LYS A 157 12.03 -16.06 3.58
C LYS A 157 11.93 -16.87 4.87
N SER A 158 10.96 -16.57 5.74
CA SER A 158 10.56 -17.53 6.76
C SER A 158 10.17 -18.82 6.05
N PRO A 159 10.58 -20.00 6.54
CA PRO A 159 10.11 -21.27 6.01
C PRO A 159 8.61 -21.40 6.35
N ALA A 160 7.77 -20.60 5.72
CA ALA A 160 6.39 -20.95 5.55
C ALA A 160 6.44 -22.22 4.71
N ARG A 161 6.29 -23.35 5.41
CA ARG A 161 6.06 -24.66 4.84
C ARG A 161 6.13 -24.65 3.31
N GLN A 162 7.29 -25.01 2.76
CA GLN A 162 7.37 -25.73 1.50
C GLN A 162 6.69 -27.10 1.72
N GLY A 163 5.44 -27.06 2.16
CA GLY A 163 4.52 -28.13 1.96
C GLY A 163 3.91 -27.84 0.61
N GLU A 164 4.13 -28.74 -0.36
CA GLU A 164 3.24 -28.92 -1.49
C GLU A 164 1.84 -28.53 -1.03
N ALA A 165 1.14 -27.69 -1.83
CA ALA A 165 -0.22 -27.28 -1.51
C ALA A 165 -0.97 -28.57 -1.15
N ALA A 166 -1.29 -28.76 0.13
CA ALA A 166 -1.94 -29.97 0.61
C ALA A 166 -3.10 -30.19 -0.35
N LYS A 167 -3.21 -31.40 -0.90
CA LYS A 167 -4.25 -31.75 -1.88
C LYS A 167 -5.60 -31.41 -1.26
N VAL A 168 -6.10 -30.24 -1.57
CA VAL A 168 -7.37 -29.75 -1.02
C VAL A 168 -8.48 -30.36 -1.85
N ASN A 169 -9.37 -31.09 -1.21
CA ASN A 169 -10.53 -31.65 -1.87
C ASN A 169 -11.64 -30.59 -1.89
N PRO A 170 -12.04 -30.03 -3.06
CA PRO A 170 -13.07 -28.98 -3.13
C PRO A 170 -14.41 -29.39 -2.50
N LYS A 171 -14.73 -30.68 -2.46
CA LYS A 171 -15.98 -31.19 -1.87
C LYS A 171 -16.09 -30.92 -0.36
N GLU A 172 -14.97 -30.80 0.35
CA GLU A 172 -14.95 -30.50 1.79
C GLU A 172 -15.31 -29.06 2.13
N TYR A 173 -15.30 -28.19 1.10
CA TYR A 173 -15.57 -26.76 1.21
C TYR A 173 -16.94 -26.36 0.69
N ALA A 174 -17.73 -27.30 0.20
CA ALA A 174 -19.05 -27.00 -0.37
C ALA A 174 -20.06 -26.51 0.69
N GLY A 175 -20.67 -25.35 0.44
CA GLY A 175 -21.69 -24.75 1.30
C GLY A 175 -21.15 -24.17 2.62
N ARG A 176 -19.86 -23.96 2.73
CA ARG A 176 -19.19 -23.46 3.95
C ARG A 176 -19.40 -21.98 4.15
N ILE A 177 -19.16 -21.53 5.39
CA ILE A 177 -19.04 -20.12 5.71
C ILE A 177 -17.56 -19.75 5.63
N TRP A 178 -17.26 -18.85 4.70
CA TRP A 178 -15.91 -18.30 4.51
C TRP A 178 -15.79 -17.00 5.28
N VAL A 179 -14.77 -16.87 6.11
CA VAL A 179 -14.59 -15.69 6.98
C VAL A 179 -13.33 -14.94 6.60
N THR A 180 -13.45 -13.61 6.56
CA THR A 180 -12.34 -12.70 6.33
C THR A 180 -12.47 -11.46 7.22
N ARG A 181 -11.46 -10.57 7.16
CA ARG A 181 -11.46 -9.32 7.92
C ARG A 181 -12.47 -8.31 7.36
N PRO A 182 -13.01 -7.40 8.19
CA PRO A 182 -13.80 -6.26 7.72
C PRO A 182 -13.06 -5.41 6.67
N ARG A 183 -13.79 -4.62 5.91
CA ARG A 183 -13.28 -3.74 4.86
C ARG A 183 -12.51 -4.48 3.77
N PRO A 184 -13.18 -5.35 3.00
CA PRO A 184 -12.53 -6.12 1.95
C PRO A 184 -11.94 -5.21 0.86
N GLY A 185 -10.63 -5.32 0.64
CA GLY A 185 -9.89 -4.71 -0.46
C GLY A 185 -9.86 -5.62 -1.69
N ILE A 186 -8.94 -5.34 -2.62
CA ILE A 186 -8.87 -6.01 -3.92
C ILE A 186 -8.60 -7.51 -3.79
N ASP A 187 -7.60 -7.96 -3.04
CA ASP A 187 -7.27 -9.39 -2.90
C ASP A 187 -8.42 -10.17 -2.24
N ARG A 188 -9.07 -9.62 -1.19
CA ARG A 188 -10.22 -10.27 -0.55
C ARG A 188 -11.44 -10.37 -1.45
N SER A 189 -11.72 -9.32 -2.22
CA SER A 189 -12.83 -9.31 -3.17
C SER A 189 -12.61 -10.31 -4.30
N ALA A 190 -11.39 -10.38 -4.83
CA ALA A 190 -11.00 -11.32 -5.86
C ALA A 190 -10.97 -12.77 -5.32
N SER A 191 -10.46 -12.98 -4.12
CA SER A 191 -10.48 -14.28 -3.44
C SER A 191 -11.90 -14.77 -3.21
N ALA A 192 -12.81 -13.92 -2.75
CA ALA A 192 -14.22 -14.26 -2.59
C ALA A 192 -14.90 -14.59 -3.93
N TRP A 193 -14.60 -13.84 -5.00
CA TRP A 193 -15.04 -14.16 -6.35
C TRP A 193 -14.54 -15.54 -6.81
N LEU A 194 -13.24 -15.83 -6.63
CA LEU A 194 -12.64 -17.12 -6.99
C LEU A 194 -13.30 -18.28 -6.24
N ILE A 195 -13.54 -18.09 -4.93
CA ILE A 195 -14.21 -19.06 -4.08
C ILE A 195 -15.61 -19.35 -4.64
N ARG A 196 -16.43 -18.32 -4.84
CA ARG A 196 -17.83 -18.47 -5.28
C ARG A 196 -17.93 -19.07 -6.66
N ARG A 197 -17.05 -18.73 -7.57
CA ARG A 197 -17.13 -19.17 -8.97
C ARG A 197 -16.57 -20.55 -9.21
N PHE A 198 -15.46 -20.91 -8.56
CA PHE A 198 -14.70 -22.11 -8.89
C PHE A 198 -14.58 -23.14 -7.76
N ILE A 199 -14.75 -22.74 -6.51
CA ILE A 199 -14.51 -23.61 -5.35
C ILE A 199 -15.82 -24.02 -4.68
N ASP A 200 -16.63 -23.04 -4.30
CA ASP A 200 -17.89 -23.24 -3.55
C ASP A 200 -19.00 -22.31 -4.08
N LYS A 201 -19.81 -22.81 -4.99
CA LYS A 201 -20.94 -22.05 -5.57
C LYS A 201 -21.99 -21.59 -4.55
N LYS A 202 -22.03 -22.23 -3.37
CA LYS A 202 -22.94 -21.91 -2.25
C LYS A 202 -22.20 -21.19 -1.11
N ALA A 203 -21.01 -20.66 -1.36
CA ALA A 203 -20.22 -19.96 -0.37
C ALA A 203 -21.01 -18.81 0.28
N ARG A 204 -21.00 -18.77 1.59
CA ARG A 204 -21.47 -17.65 2.41
C ARG A 204 -20.29 -16.95 3.01
N PHE A 205 -20.30 -15.61 2.99
CA PHE A 205 -19.20 -14.82 3.52
C PHE A 205 -19.57 -14.17 4.84
N ALA A 206 -18.65 -14.21 5.80
CA ALA A 206 -18.75 -13.56 7.09
C ALA A 206 -17.50 -12.70 7.34
N PHE A 207 -17.65 -11.71 8.21
CA PHE A 207 -16.57 -10.80 8.60
C PHE A 207 -16.34 -10.93 10.10
N ALA A 208 -15.08 -11.10 10.48
CA ALA A 208 -14.69 -11.16 11.88
C ALA A 208 -13.34 -10.45 12.07
N PRO A 209 -13.12 -9.82 13.24
CA PRO A 209 -11.78 -9.44 13.64
C PRO A 209 -10.87 -10.66 13.65
N GLU A 210 -9.61 -10.46 13.41
CA GLU A 210 -8.63 -11.52 13.20
C GLU A 210 -8.52 -12.54 14.34
N GLU A 211 -8.71 -12.06 15.56
CA GLU A 211 -8.57 -12.85 16.77
C GLU A 211 -9.81 -13.71 17.07
N HIS A 212 -10.89 -13.56 16.32
CA HIS A 212 -12.21 -14.12 16.63
C HIS A 212 -12.87 -14.84 15.45
N ALA A 213 -12.09 -15.51 14.59
CA ALA A 213 -12.69 -16.35 13.55
C ALA A 213 -13.57 -17.44 14.21
N PRO A 214 -14.87 -17.52 13.92
CA PRO A 214 -15.74 -18.55 14.48
C PRO A 214 -15.21 -19.96 14.14
N ARG A 215 -15.34 -20.88 15.09
CA ARG A 215 -15.02 -22.29 14.85
C ARG A 215 -15.82 -22.80 13.69
N GLU A 216 -15.64 -23.66 12.90
CA GLU A 216 -16.43 -24.16 11.76
C GLU A 216 -16.49 -23.23 10.52
N THR A 217 -15.79 -22.14 10.50
CA THR A 217 -15.63 -21.29 9.30
C THR A 217 -14.33 -21.59 8.58
N VAL A 218 -14.25 -21.24 7.30
CA VAL A 218 -13.02 -21.34 6.50
C VAL A 218 -12.39 -19.94 6.41
N PRO A 219 -11.28 -19.69 7.10
CA PRO A 219 -10.62 -18.39 7.02
C PRO A 219 -9.93 -18.19 5.67
N PHE A 220 -10.07 -16.98 5.09
CA PHE A 220 -9.27 -16.54 3.94
C PHE A 220 -8.81 -15.09 4.13
N ASP A 221 -7.60 -14.79 3.71
CA ASP A 221 -6.89 -13.54 3.97
C ASP A 221 -6.94 -13.12 5.45
N MET A 222 -6.76 -14.10 6.33
CA MET A 222 -6.62 -13.91 7.78
C MET A 222 -5.23 -14.37 8.23
N PHE A 223 -4.72 -13.80 9.35
CA PHE A 223 -3.35 -14.08 9.81
C PHE A 223 -3.18 -15.47 10.43
N HIS A 224 -4.24 -16.03 10.99
CA HIS A 224 -4.21 -17.30 11.69
C HIS A 224 -5.10 -18.34 11.00
N GLY A 225 -4.47 -19.23 10.27
CA GLY A 225 -5.12 -20.40 9.66
C GLY A 225 -5.76 -20.11 8.28
N GLY A 226 -6.25 -21.17 7.64
CA GLY A 226 -6.93 -21.11 6.35
C GLY A 226 -6.04 -20.74 5.16
N PHE A 227 -6.62 -20.01 4.24
CA PHE A 227 -5.96 -19.56 3.02
C PHE A 227 -5.56 -18.10 3.17
N GLY A 228 -4.27 -17.83 3.15
CA GLY A 228 -3.67 -16.49 3.22
C GLY A 228 -2.48 -16.36 2.30
N HIS A 229 -1.77 -15.26 2.36
CA HIS A 229 -0.53 -15.05 1.62
C HIS A 229 0.48 -16.18 1.91
N ARG A 230 1.09 -16.73 0.87
CA ARG A 230 2.12 -17.80 1.00
C ARG A 230 3.33 -17.46 0.14
N GLY A 231 4.47 -17.24 0.79
CA GLY A 231 5.69 -16.84 0.08
C GLY A 231 5.49 -15.51 -0.63
N GLU A 232 5.62 -15.49 -1.95
CA GLU A 232 5.38 -14.33 -2.79
C GLU A 232 3.93 -14.22 -3.29
N ASP A 233 3.09 -15.23 -3.01
CA ASP A 233 1.72 -15.27 -3.52
C ASP A 233 0.76 -14.47 -2.63
N CYS A 234 -0.12 -13.67 -3.22
CA CYS A 234 -1.27 -13.13 -2.54
C CYS A 234 -2.30 -14.23 -2.21
N THR A 235 -3.36 -13.90 -1.46
CA THR A 235 -4.37 -14.90 -1.07
C THR A 235 -5.08 -15.51 -2.28
N PHE A 236 -5.36 -14.70 -3.29
CA PHE A 236 -5.96 -15.18 -4.55
C PHE A 236 -5.11 -16.27 -5.21
N GLU A 237 -3.80 -16.03 -5.38
CA GLU A 237 -2.88 -17.00 -5.99
C GLU A 237 -2.74 -18.26 -5.12
N THR A 238 -2.70 -18.10 -3.80
CA THR A 238 -2.69 -19.22 -2.86
C THR A 238 -3.92 -20.11 -3.02
N LEU A 239 -5.13 -19.52 -3.15
CA LEU A 239 -6.37 -20.25 -3.41
C LEU A 239 -6.32 -20.93 -4.79
N GLN A 240 -5.95 -20.19 -5.84
CA GLN A 240 -5.83 -20.72 -7.19
C GLN A 240 -4.96 -21.98 -7.24
N LYS A 241 -3.78 -21.92 -6.62
CA LYS A 241 -2.83 -23.03 -6.56
C LYS A 241 -3.34 -24.20 -5.71
N SER A 242 -3.91 -23.92 -4.53
CA SER A 242 -4.43 -24.93 -3.60
C SER A 242 -5.56 -25.75 -4.21
N PHE A 243 -6.48 -25.10 -4.93
CA PHE A 243 -7.60 -25.74 -5.59
C PHE A 243 -7.33 -26.14 -7.04
N ARG A 244 -6.08 -25.94 -7.54
CA ARG A 244 -5.64 -26.30 -8.89
C ARG A 244 -6.53 -25.75 -9.99
N ILE A 245 -6.96 -24.50 -9.86
CA ILE A 245 -7.79 -23.85 -10.85
C ILE A 245 -6.92 -23.51 -12.07
N ARG A 246 -7.21 -24.19 -13.20
CA ARG A 246 -6.50 -24.04 -14.47
C ARG A 246 -7.38 -23.32 -15.48
N ASP A 247 -7.41 -22.02 -15.39
CA ASP A 247 -8.11 -21.14 -16.32
C ASP A 247 -7.17 -19.98 -16.65
N LYS A 248 -6.86 -19.77 -17.94
CA LYS A 248 -5.93 -18.72 -18.39
C LYS A 248 -6.38 -17.32 -17.97
N ARG A 249 -7.69 -17.07 -17.92
CA ARG A 249 -8.21 -15.79 -17.46
C ARG A 249 -8.01 -15.59 -15.97
N VAL A 250 -8.18 -16.66 -15.19
CA VAL A 250 -7.89 -16.65 -13.74
C VAL A 250 -6.40 -16.38 -13.49
N GLU A 251 -5.51 -16.92 -14.32
CA GLU A 251 -4.07 -16.62 -14.25
C GLU A 251 -3.80 -15.13 -14.50
N ILE A 252 -4.44 -14.53 -15.52
CA ILE A 252 -4.32 -13.09 -15.79
C ILE A 252 -4.88 -12.26 -14.63
N ILE A 253 -6.06 -12.63 -14.10
CA ILE A 253 -6.63 -11.98 -12.92
C ILE A 253 -5.67 -12.09 -11.74
N GLY A 254 -5.06 -13.25 -11.51
CA GLY A 254 -4.05 -13.45 -10.46
C GLY A 254 -2.91 -12.44 -10.57
N GLN A 255 -2.37 -12.22 -11.78
CA GLN A 255 -1.33 -11.23 -12.04
C GLN A 255 -1.80 -9.79 -11.72
N VAL A 256 -3.02 -9.45 -12.14
CA VAL A 256 -3.63 -8.13 -11.89
C VAL A 256 -3.80 -7.88 -10.39
N ILE A 257 -4.30 -8.88 -9.65
CA ILE A 257 -4.51 -8.78 -8.20
C ILE A 257 -3.17 -8.71 -7.48
N HIS A 258 -2.20 -9.53 -7.89
CA HIS A 258 -0.86 -9.54 -7.33
C HIS A 258 -0.22 -8.14 -7.37
N ASP A 259 -0.15 -7.54 -8.57
CA ASP A 259 0.48 -6.23 -8.75
C ASP A 259 -0.26 -5.11 -8.00
N ALA A 260 -1.60 -5.20 -7.88
CA ALA A 260 -2.38 -4.21 -7.16
C ALA A 260 -2.32 -4.38 -5.62
N ASP A 261 -2.23 -5.60 -5.11
CA ASP A 261 -2.20 -5.89 -3.68
C ASP A 261 -0.78 -5.81 -3.10
N LEU A 262 0.20 -6.43 -3.79
CA LEU A 262 1.59 -6.47 -3.35
C LEU A 262 2.39 -5.25 -3.82
N LEU A 263 1.94 -4.57 -4.88
CA LEU A 263 2.52 -3.37 -5.48
C LEU A 263 4.02 -3.53 -5.84
N ASP A 264 4.43 -4.71 -6.24
CA ASP A 264 5.81 -5.04 -6.61
C ASP A 264 6.05 -5.00 -8.14
N GLU A 265 5.00 -4.68 -8.92
CA GLU A 265 5.01 -4.58 -10.38
C GLU A 265 5.55 -5.85 -11.07
N LYS A 266 5.46 -7.00 -10.42
CA LYS A 266 6.04 -8.27 -10.88
C LYS A 266 5.56 -8.66 -12.28
N PHE A 267 4.31 -8.39 -12.59
CA PHE A 267 3.68 -8.72 -13.86
C PHE A 267 3.43 -7.50 -14.76
N GLY A 268 3.66 -6.29 -14.26
CA GLY A 268 3.45 -5.03 -14.98
C GLY A 268 1.98 -4.73 -15.29
N ARG A 269 1.05 -5.26 -14.48
CA ARG A 269 -0.39 -5.10 -14.65
C ARG A 269 -0.90 -3.84 -13.95
N LYS A 270 -1.56 -2.96 -14.69
CA LYS A 270 -2.06 -1.68 -14.17
C LYS A 270 -3.56 -1.66 -13.92
N GLU A 271 -4.28 -2.60 -14.49
CA GLU A 271 -5.75 -2.68 -14.42
C GLU A 271 -6.25 -2.79 -12.97
N GLY A 272 -5.51 -3.49 -12.10
CA GLY A 272 -5.86 -3.72 -10.71
C GLY A 272 -5.87 -2.46 -9.86
N PHE A 273 -5.02 -1.48 -10.15
CA PHE A 273 -4.97 -0.21 -9.39
C PHE A 273 -6.29 0.55 -9.48
N GLY A 274 -6.91 0.61 -10.67
CA GLY A 274 -8.21 1.25 -10.84
C GLY A 274 -9.32 0.55 -10.06
N VAL A 275 -9.29 -0.79 -10.02
CA VAL A 275 -10.23 -1.60 -9.23
C VAL A 275 -10.04 -1.35 -7.74
N ASP A 276 -8.79 -1.32 -7.25
CA ASP A 276 -8.48 -1.05 -5.84
C ASP A 276 -8.91 0.36 -5.42
N GLU A 277 -8.68 1.38 -6.26
CA GLU A 277 -9.14 2.75 -6.00
C GLU A 277 -10.68 2.84 -5.89
N ILE A 278 -11.43 2.12 -6.73
CA ILE A 278 -12.90 2.06 -6.65
C ILE A 278 -13.35 1.42 -5.34
N LEU A 279 -12.76 0.29 -4.96
CA LEU A 279 -13.07 -0.41 -3.70
C LEU A 279 -12.76 0.47 -2.48
N ASN A 280 -11.60 1.12 -2.48
CA ASN A 280 -11.20 2.08 -1.45
C ASN A 280 -12.14 3.28 -1.37
N GLY A 281 -12.61 3.78 -2.52
CA GLY A 281 -13.61 4.83 -2.60
C GLY A 281 -14.92 4.44 -1.93
N TRP A 282 -15.46 3.27 -2.24
CA TRP A 282 -16.68 2.74 -1.62
C TRP A 282 -16.50 2.46 -0.12
N ALA A 283 -15.35 1.94 0.28
CA ALA A 283 -15.04 1.77 1.69
C ALA A 283 -15.04 3.09 2.46
N LYS A 284 -14.50 4.18 1.88
CA LYS A 284 -14.52 5.53 2.45
C LYS A 284 -15.93 6.13 2.52
N GLN A 285 -16.84 5.76 1.62
CA GLN A 285 -18.25 6.14 1.67
C GLN A 285 -19.01 5.46 2.82
N GLY A 286 -18.41 4.49 3.51
CA GLY A 286 -19.06 3.78 4.61
C GLY A 286 -19.98 2.65 4.18
N ILE A 287 -19.87 2.17 2.94
CA ILE A 287 -20.65 1.01 2.46
C ILE A 287 -20.40 -0.19 3.39
N PRO A 288 -21.45 -0.90 3.82
CA PRO A 288 -21.32 -2.08 4.67
C PRO A 288 -20.45 -3.17 4.03
N ASP A 289 -19.67 -3.89 4.83
CA ASP A 289 -18.69 -4.86 4.36
C ASP A 289 -19.28 -5.94 3.44
N ARG A 290 -20.50 -6.39 3.72
CA ARG A 290 -21.20 -7.38 2.90
C ARG A 290 -21.53 -6.83 1.50
N GLU A 291 -22.01 -5.61 1.43
CA GLU A 291 -22.30 -4.93 0.17
C GLU A 291 -21.02 -4.59 -0.58
N LEU A 292 -19.99 -4.12 0.13
CA LEU A 292 -18.68 -3.84 -0.45
C LEU A 292 -18.07 -5.09 -1.09
N LEU A 293 -18.18 -6.25 -0.42
CA LEU A 293 -17.70 -7.53 -0.97
C LEU A 293 -18.49 -7.95 -2.22
N GLU A 294 -19.82 -7.82 -2.20
CA GLU A 294 -20.67 -8.16 -3.37
C GLU A 294 -20.32 -7.28 -4.57
N ARG A 295 -20.16 -5.98 -4.37
CA ARG A 295 -19.72 -5.06 -5.43
C ARG A 295 -18.32 -5.41 -5.94
N GLY A 296 -17.42 -5.75 -5.03
CA GLY A 296 -16.07 -6.21 -5.38
C GLY A 296 -16.09 -7.49 -6.23
N ILE A 297 -16.90 -8.47 -5.85
CA ILE A 297 -17.11 -9.70 -6.64
C ILE A 297 -17.59 -9.38 -8.05
N GLN A 298 -18.55 -8.44 -8.19
CA GLN A 298 -19.06 -8.02 -9.51
C GLN A 298 -17.97 -7.33 -10.35
N LEU A 299 -17.11 -6.50 -9.75
CA LEU A 299 -15.98 -5.87 -10.46
C LEU A 299 -15.00 -6.92 -10.99
N ILE A 300 -14.64 -7.91 -10.18
CA ILE A 300 -13.74 -8.97 -10.61
C ILE A 300 -14.39 -9.86 -11.69
N GLU A 301 -15.69 -10.12 -11.59
CA GLU A 301 -16.44 -10.84 -12.64
C GLU A 301 -16.40 -10.07 -13.97
N ALA A 302 -16.63 -8.76 -13.95
CA ALA A 302 -16.52 -7.92 -15.14
C ALA A 302 -15.09 -7.92 -15.71
N LEU A 303 -14.08 -7.84 -14.86
CA LEU A 303 -12.68 -7.91 -15.27
C LEU A 303 -12.34 -9.28 -15.91
N TYR A 304 -12.86 -10.36 -15.36
CA TYR A 304 -12.69 -11.71 -15.91
C TYR A 304 -13.22 -11.84 -17.35
N TYR A 305 -14.33 -11.17 -17.68
CA TYR A 305 -14.82 -11.12 -19.05
C TYR A 305 -14.00 -10.15 -19.92
N ALA A 306 -13.53 -9.05 -19.37
CA ALA A 306 -12.73 -8.06 -20.11
C ALA A 306 -11.36 -8.62 -20.57
N VAL A 307 -10.71 -9.45 -19.75
CA VAL A 307 -9.41 -10.05 -20.11
C VAL A 307 -9.51 -11.20 -21.12
N ALA A 308 -10.71 -11.67 -21.42
CA ALA A 308 -10.94 -12.74 -22.41
C ALA A 308 -10.80 -12.29 -23.87
N GLY A 309 -10.75 -10.98 -24.12
CA GLY A 309 -10.69 -10.38 -25.47
C GLY A 309 -9.32 -9.91 -25.91
N LYS A 310 -8.27 -10.22 -25.15
CA LYS A 310 -6.89 -9.79 -25.48
C LYS A 310 -6.00 -10.97 -25.83
#